data_c571bb0cdc7e7676dbd97459213407e6
#
_entry.id   c571bb0cdc7e7676dbd97459213407e6
#
_cell.length_a   1.000
_cell.length_b   1.000
_cell.length_c   1.000
_cell.angle_alpha   90.00
_cell.angle_beta   90.00
_cell.angle_gamma   90.00
#
_symmetry.space_group_name_H-M   'P 1'
#
loop_
_entity.id
_entity.type
_entity.pdbx_description
1 polymer ?
#
loop_
_entity_poly.entity_id
_entity_poly.type
_entity_poly.pdbx_seq_one_letter_code
_entity_poly.pdbx_strand_id
1 'polypeptide(L)'
;VDTAREDNEFTPLRNWFNEFYARDTSKKIRAVKQAKAQKGERVNGEAPYGYLIDPDNRNHLIPDPETAHVVKQIFAMYVRGDRMCEIQNWLRDNEILTVGELRYRRTGSKRHPRPQLNAWYNWPDKTLYDILTRKEYLGHTITGKTYKVSYKSKKTKKNPEEKRYFFPNTHEPLIDEETFELAQKRIATRQRPTKVDEIDLFSGLLFCGDCG
;
A
#
# COMPACT_ATOMS: atom_id res chain seq x y z
N VAL A 1 -22.33 -33.34 7.21
CA VAL A 1 -23.29 -33.46 6.10
C VAL A 1 -23.15 -34.85 5.56
N ASP A 2 -24.18 -35.66 5.81
CA ASP A 2 -24.22 -37.09 5.43
C ASP A 2 -24.37 -37.18 3.90
N THR A 3 -23.32 -37.58 3.23
CA THR A 3 -23.24 -37.71 1.76
C THR A 3 -23.90 -39.01 1.25
N ALA A 4 -24.50 -39.79 2.14
CA ALA A 4 -25.09 -41.09 1.86
C ALA A 4 -26.63 -41.05 1.64
N ARG A 5 -27.26 -39.88 1.68
CA ARG A 5 -28.72 -39.77 1.46
C ARG A 5 -29.02 -39.34 0.01
N GLU A 6 -30.11 -39.91 -0.51
CA GLU A 6 -30.66 -39.80 -1.87
C GLU A 6 -30.98 -38.32 -2.36
N ASP A 7 -30.69 -37.30 -1.57
CA ASP A 7 -30.83 -35.89 -1.95
C ASP A 7 -29.73 -35.35 -2.93
N ASN A 8 -29.02 -36.24 -3.59
CA ASN A 8 -27.87 -35.91 -4.42
C ASN A 8 -28.26 -35.43 -5.83
N GLU A 9 -29.49 -35.65 -6.28
CA GLU A 9 -29.95 -35.25 -7.63
C GLU A 9 -29.97 -33.74 -7.82
N PHE A 10 -30.27 -32.97 -6.80
CA PHE A 10 -30.29 -31.48 -6.85
C PHE A 10 -28.93 -30.82 -6.56
N THR A 11 -27.92 -31.56 -6.18
CA THR A 11 -26.60 -31.03 -5.84
C THR A 11 -25.94 -30.33 -7.03
N PRO A 12 -25.97 -30.82 -8.30
CA PRO A 12 -25.44 -30.12 -9.45
C PRO A 12 -26.14 -28.78 -9.71
N LEU A 13 -27.47 -28.75 -9.56
CA LEU A 13 -28.27 -27.55 -9.74
C LEU A 13 -27.95 -26.49 -8.66
N ARG A 14 -27.86 -26.93 -7.40
CA ARG A 14 -27.44 -26.07 -6.27
C ARG A 14 -26.06 -25.50 -6.49
N ASN A 15 -25.12 -26.30 -6.93
CA ASN A 15 -23.75 -25.87 -7.22
C ASN A 15 -23.72 -24.86 -8.37
N TRP A 16 -24.51 -25.08 -9.42
CA TRP A 16 -24.63 -24.15 -10.53
C TRP A 16 -25.22 -22.80 -10.09
N PHE A 17 -26.28 -22.79 -9.26
CA PHE A 17 -26.85 -21.56 -8.70
C PHE A 17 -25.83 -20.81 -7.83
N ASN A 18 -25.11 -21.51 -6.96
CA ASN A 18 -24.08 -20.92 -6.12
C ASN A 18 -22.96 -20.29 -6.96
N GLU A 19 -22.53 -20.97 -8.01
CA GLU A 19 -21.51 -20.45 -8.92
C GLU A 19 -22.02 -19.22 -9.71
N PHE A 20 -23.24 -19.28 -10.22
CA PHE A 20 -23.88 -18.16 -10.91
C PHE A 20 -24.00 -16.93 -10.00
N TYR A 21 -24.50 -17.12 -8.78
CA TYR A 21 -24.63 -16.06 -7.79
C TYR A 21 -23.28 -15.45 -7.41
N ALA A 22 -22.28 -16.26 -7.17
CA ALA A 22 -20.93 -15.79 -6.85
C ALA A 22 -20.32 -14.98 -8.00
N ARG A 23 -20.53 -15.40 -9.24
CA ARG A 23 -20.07 -14.70 -10.45
C ARG A 23 -20.80 -13.36 -10.64
N ASP A 24 -22.12 -13.33 -10.50
CA ASP A 24 -22.94 -12.13 -10.61
C ASP A 24 -22.59 -11.10 -9.54
N THR A 25 -22.53 -11.54 -8.29
CA THR A 25 -22.10 -10.69 -7.16
C THR A 25 -20.71 -10.09 -7.40
N SER A 26 -19.77 -10.91 -7.89
CA SER A 26 -18.42 -10.43 -8.21
C SER A 26 -18.42 -9.37 -9.34
N LYS A 27 -19.27 -9.52 -10.37
CA LYS A 27 -19.44 -8.53 -11.42
C LYS A 27 -19.99 -7.20 -10.87
N LYS A 28 -21.03 -7.27 -10.06
CA LYS A 28 -21.64 -6.08 -9.41
C LYS A 28 -20.63 -5.33 -8.52
N ILE A 29 -19.89 -6.05 -7.67
CA ILE A 29 -18.83 -5.45 -6.83
C ILE A 29 -17.75 -4.76 -7.68
N ARG A 30 -17.32 -5.38 -8.79
CA ARG A 30 -16.32 -4.78 -9.68
C ARG A 30 -16.85 -3.52 -10.37
N ALA A 31 -18.09 -3.54 -10.86
CA ALA A 31 -18.72 -2.39 -11.49
C ALA A 31 -18.81 -1.20 -10.51
N VAL A 32 -19.25 -1.44 -9.27
CA VAL A 32 -19.29 -0.40 -8.23
C VAL A 32 -17.90 0.15 -7.91
N LYS A 33 -16.90 -0.74 -7.74
CA LYS A 33 -15.51 -0.31 -7.50
C LYS A 33 -14.94 0.50 -8.66
N GLN A 34 -15.25 0.13 -9.89
CA GLN A 34 -14.80 0.85 -11.07
C GLN A 34 -15.48 2.22 -11.17
N ALA A 35 -16.78 2.30 -10.95
CA ALA A 35 -17.51 3.56 -10.95
C ALA A 35 -16.98 4.52 -9.87
N LYS A 36 -16.70 4.02 -8.67
CA LYS A 36 -16.06 4.80 -7.59
C LYS A 36 -14.67 5.26 -8.00
N ALA A 37 -13.85 4.35 -8.57
CA ALA A 37 -12.51 4.69 -9.02
C ALA A 37 -12.52 5.79 -10.09
N GLN A 38 -13.48 5.76 -11.03
CA GLN A 38 -13.65 6.78 -12.08
C GLN A 38 -14.07 8.15 -11.54
N LYS A 39 -14.77 8.18 -10.41
CA LYS A 39 -15.19 9.42 -9.73
C LYS A 39 -14.13 10.00 -8.78
N GLY A 40 -12.96 9.34 -8.64
CA GLY A 40 -11.95 9.73 -7.66
C GLY A 40 -12.30 9.35 -6.22
N GLU A 41 -13.40 8.62 -6.02
CA GLU A 41 -13.77 8.15 -4.69
C GLU A 41 -12.83 7.05 -4.20
N ARG A 42 -12.58 7.01 -2.91
CA ARG A 42 -11.75 5.97 -2.32
C ARG A 42 -12.40 4.60 -2.45
N VAL A 43 -11.66 3.68 -3.07
CA VAL A 43 -12.09 2.27 -3.20
C VAL A 43 -11.58 1.43 -2.03
N ASN A 44 -10.49 1.84 -1.40
CA ASN A 44 -9.85 1.13 -0.29
C ASN A 44 -10.41 1.60 1.06
N GLY A 45 -10.64 0.65 1.97
CA GLY A 45 -11.21 0.94 3.28
C GLY A 45 -10.23 1.48 4.33
N GLU A 46 -8.91 1.54 4.03
CA GLU A 46 -7.89 1.93 4.99
C GLU A 46 -7.12 3.16 4.49
N ALA A 47 -6.84 4.10 5.41
CA ALA A 47 -5.98 5.24 5.13
C ALA A 47 -4.50 4.82 5.06
N PRO A 48 -3.65 5.49 4.25
CA PRO A 48 -2.20 5.40 4.38
C PRO A 48 -1.75 5.83 5.78
N TYR A 49 -0.61 5.31 6.23
CA TYR A 49 0.01 5.78 7.47
C TYR A 49 0.29 7.30 7.38
N GLY A 50 0.03 8.04 8.44
CA GLY A 50 0.08 9.52 8.42
C GLY A 50 -1.23 10.20 8.06
N TYR A 51 -2.26 9.43 7.66
CA TYR A 51 -3.60 9.96 7.37
C TYR A 51 -4.69 9.19 8.12
N LEU A 52 -5.77 9.87 8.38
CA LEU A 52 -7.06 9.33 8.81
C LEU A 52 -8.10 9.51 7.71
N ILE A 53 -9.16 8.71 7.77
CA ILE A 53 -10.35 8.91 6.95
C ILE A 53 -11.19 9.98 7.63
N ASP A 54 -11.59 10.99 6.88
CA ASP A 54 -12.48 12.04 7.37
C ASP A 54 -13.82 11.42 7.86
N PRO A 55 -14.25 11.67 9.11
CA PRO A 55 -15.48 11.15 9.65
C PRO A 55 -16.72 11.59 8.83
N ASP A 56 -16.70 12.82 8.31
CA ASP A 56 -17.81 13.42 7.56
C ASP A 56 -17.81 12.99 6.09
N ASN A 57 -16.62 12.75 5.52
CA ASN A 57 -16.46 12.33 4.14
C ASN A 57 -15.47 11.18 3.99
N ARG A 58 -15.97 9.95 3.92
CA ARG A 58 -15.15 8.73 3.79
C ARG A 58 -14.26 8.69 2.53
N ASN A 59 -14.47 9.57 1.58
CA ASN A 59 -13.65 9.68 0.37
C ASN A 59 -12.45 10.62 0.57
N HIS A 60 -12.47 11.44 1.61
CA HIS A 60 -11.43 12.40 1.93
C HIS A 60 -10.45 11.86 2.99
N LEU A 61 -9.20 12.32 2.92
CA LEU A 61 -8.14 12.03 3.89
C LEU A 61 -7.79 13.31 4.63
N ILE A 62 -7.62 13.18 5.94
CA ILE A 62 -7.11 14.25 6.81
C ILE A 62 -5.78 13.81 7.42
N PRO A 63 -4.80 14.72 7.63
CA PRO A 63 -3.58 14.40 8.33
C PRO A 63 -3.86 13.81 9.72
N ASP A 64 -3.16 12.75 10.06
CA ASP A 64 -3.24 12.13 11.38
C ASP A 64 -2.30 12.86 12.34
N PRO A 65 -2.79 13.54 13.40
CA PRO A 65 -1.96 14.27 14.35
C PRO A 65 -0.88 13.40 15.01
N GLU A 66 -1.17 12.11 15.20
CA GLU A 66 -0.27 11.17 15.87
C GLU A 66 0.86 10.69 14.94
N THR A 67 0.62 10.57 13.64
CA THR A 67 1.56 9.90 12.73
C THR A 67 2.04 10.73 11.54
N ALA A 68 1.40 11.86 11.25
CA ALA A 68 1.80 12.70 10.11
C ALA A 68 3.24 13.23 10.24
N HIS A 69 3.65 13.62 11.46
CA HIS A 69 5.02 14.09 11.73
C HIS A 69 6.08 13.00 11.50
N VAL A 70 5.72 11.72 11.77
CA VAL A 70 6.62 10.58 11.54
C VAL A 70 6.90 10.41 10.05
N VAL A 71 5.86 10.54 9.20
CA VAL A 71 6.04 10.48 7.74
C VAL A 71 6.98 11.57 7.26
N LYS A 72 6.77 12.82 7.71
CA LYS A 72 7.65 13.95 7.39
C LYS A 72 9.10 13.68 7.80
N GLN A 73 9.30 13.12 8.99
CA GLN A 73 10.64 12.78 9.50
C GLN A 73 11.31 11.67 8.69
N ILE A 74 10.56 10.62 8.28
CA ILE A 74 11.08 9.55 7.42
C ILE A 74 11.60 10.14 6.09
N PHE A 75 10.83 11.04 5.45
CA PHE A 75 11.26 11.70 4.22
C PHE A 75 12.48 12.60 4.45
N ALA A 76 12.47 13.41 5.50
CA ALA A 76 13.57 14.31 5.83
C ALA A 76 14.89 13.53 6.06
N MET A 77 14.85 12.45 6.84
CA MET A 77 16.00 11.58 7.07
C MET A 77 16.48 10.96 5.76
N TYR A 78 15.55 10.41 4.98
CA TYR A 78 15.91 9.76 3.72
C TYR A 78 16.54 10.74 2.73
N VAL A 79 16.00 11.94 2.54
CA VAL A 79 16.56 12.97 1.65
C VAL A 79 17.90 13.50 2.16
N ARG A 80 18.10 13.64 3.48
CA ARG A 80 19.37 14.03 4.09
C ARG A 80 20.53 13.06 3.78
N GLY A 81 20.21 11.78 3.51
CA GLY A 81 21.24 10.78 3.18
C GLY A 81 21.21 9.55 4.06
N ASP A 82 20.36 9.48 5.09
CA ASP A 82 20.31 8.36 6.01
C ASP A 82 19.93 7.05 5.31
N ARG A 83 20.45 5.93 5.79
CA ARG A 83 20.14 4.58 5.27
C ARG A 83 18.81 4.11 5.85
N MET A 84 18.18 3.13 5.20
CA MET A 84 16.94 2.54 5.71
C MET A 84 17.10 1.99 7.14
N CYS A 85 18.23 1.34 7.45
CA CYS A 85 18.50 0.82 8.80
C CYS A 85 18.61 1.93 9.85
N GLU A 86 19.13 3.10 9.50
CA GLU A 86 19.23 4.25 10.42
C GLU A 86 17.84 4.83 10.71
N ILE A 87 16.98 4.91 9.69
CA ILE A 87 15.57 5.30 9.85
C ILE A 87 14.83 4.28 10.74
N GLN A 88 15.05 2.97 10.52
CA GLN A 88 14.45 1.91 11.35
C GLN A 88 14.92 2.01 12.81
N ASN A 89 16.21 2.25 13.04
CA ASN A 89 16.76 2.44 14.38
C ASN A 89 16.11 3.66 15.06
N TRP A 90 16.03 4.79 14.34
CA TRP A 90 15.37 5.98 14.86
C TRP A 90 13.90 5.71 15.23
N LEU A 91 13.15 5.01 14.38
CA LEU A 91 11.75 4.63 14.66
C LEU A 91 11.63 3.73 15.88
N ARG A 92 12.55 2.78 16.04
CA ARG A 92 12.59 1.88 17.19
C ARG A 92 12.97 2.60 18.48
N ASP A 93 13.99 3.43 18.43
CA ASP A 93 14.53 4.15 19.61
C ASP A 93 13.55 5.20 20.12
N ASN A 94 12.69 5.74 19.25
CA ASN A 94 11.57 6.62 19.62
C ASN A 94 10.26 5.87 19.89
N GLU A 95 10.30 4.53 20.00
CA GLU A 95 9.12 3.70 20.26
C GLU A 95 7.93 3.96 19.32
N ILE A 96 8.21 4.25 18.04
CA ILE A 96 7.19 4.48 17.03
C ILE A 96 6.58 3.15 16.60
N LEU A 97 5.29 2.96 16.87
CA LEU A 97 4.57 1.74 16.54
C LEU A 97 4.54 1.50 15.04
N THR A 98 4.77 0.25 14.65
CA THR A 98 4.58 -0.17 13.26
C THR A 98 3.14 0.04 12.81
N VAL A 99 2.94 0.21 11.51
CA VAL A 99 1.60 0.38 10.90
C VAL A 99 0.62 -0.73 11.32
N GLY A 100 1.13 -1.96 11.44
CA GLY A 100 0.30 -3.12 11.84
C GLY A 100 -0.16 -3.05 13.30
N GLU A 101 0.77 -2.74 14.22
CA GLU A 101 0.44 -2.65 15.65
C GLU A 101 -0.45 -1.43 15.94
N LEU A 102 -0.15 -0.27 15.35
CA LEU A 102 -0.98 0.93 15.48
C LEU A 102 -2.42 0.66 15.03
N ARG A 103 -2.58 0.01 13.87
CA ARG A 103 -3.88 -0.38 13.35
C ARG A 103 -4.61 -1.33 14.31
N TYR A 104 -3.90 -2.32 14.84
CA TYR A 104 -4.47 -3.26 15.80
C TYR A 104 -4.98 -2.54 17.05
N ARG A 105 -4.20 -1.61 17.60
CA ARG A 105 -4.60 -0.83 18.78
C ARG A 105 -5.82 0.06 18.52
N ARG A 106 -5.90 0.67 17.33
CA ARG A 106 -7.02 1.57 16.97
C ARG A 106 -8.31 0.82 16.63
N THR A 107 -8.22 -0.35 15.99
CA THR A 107 -9.42 -1.02 15.43
C THR A 107 -9.78 -2.33 16.12
N GLY A 108 -8.89 -2.92 16.90
CA GLY A 108 -9.03 -4.28 17.46
C GLY A 108 -9.17 -5.35 16.37
N SER A 109 -8.89 -5.01 15.11
CA SER A 109 -9.17 -5.86 13.96
C SER A 109 -8.31 -7.12 13.96
N LYS A 110 -8.96 -8.28 13.99
CA LYS A 110 -8.33 -9.60 13.85
C LYS A 110 -8.05 -9.96 12.37
N ARG A 111 -8.24 -9.05 11.43
CA ARG A 111 -8.04 -9.29 9.99
C ARG A 111 -6.59 -9.65 9.65
N HIS A 112 -5.65 -9.08 10.38
CA HIS A 112 -4.23 -9.41 10.29
C HIS A 112 -3.76 -9.91 11.65
N PRO A 113 -2.88 -10.93 11.70
CA PRO A 113 -2.32 -11.36 12.97
C PRO A 113 -1.60 -10.19 13.63
N ARG A 114 -1.80 -10.03 14.93
CA ARG A 114 -1.10 -9.01 15.72
C ARG A 114 0.40 -9.30 15.65
N PRO A 115 1.25 -8.30 15.37
CA PRO A 115 2.69 -8.46 15.46
C PRO A 115 3.11 -8.99 16.84
N GLN A 116 4.13 -9.82 16.89
CA GLN A 116 4.71 -10.26 18.17
C GLN A 116 5.27 -9.06 18.92
N LEU A 117 5.35 -9.16 20.24
CA LEU A 117 5.78 -8.08 21.14
C LEU A 117 7.12 -7.45 20.71
N ASN A 118 8.07 -8.27 20.29
CA ASN A 118 9.39 -7.85 19.80
C ASN A 118 9.36 -7.16 18.42
N ALA A 119 8.24 -7.22 17.70
CA ALA A 119 8.08 -6.64 16.37
C ALA A 119 7.26 -5.34 16.36
N TRP A 120 6.81 -4.83 17.51
CA TRP A 120 5.96 -3.63 17.56
C TRP A 120 6.65 -2.38 17.02
N TYR A 121 7.95 -2.28 17.19
CA TYR A 121 8.78 -1.15 16.77
C TYR A 121 9.73 -1.49 15.62
N ASN A 122 9.71 -2.75 15.14
CA ASN A 122 10.56 -3.20 14.05
C ASN A 122 9.89 -2.95 12.69
N TRP A 123 10.21 -1.82 12.09
CA TRP A 123 9.69 -1.42 10.80
C TRP A 123 10.33 -2.22 9.67
N PRO A 124 9.54 -2.93 8.82
CA PRO A 124 10.09 -3.60 7.65
C PRO A 124 10.56 -2.60 6.59
N ASP A 125 11.68 -2.88 5.91
CA ASP A 125 12.18 -2.10 4.75
C ASP A 125 11.10 -1.85 3.72
N LYS A 126 10.29 -2.88 3.43
CA LYS A 126 9.20 -2.80 2.48
C LYS A 126 8.17 -1.72 2.86
N THR A 127 7.87 -1.55 4.14
CA THR A 127 6.92 -0.55 4.60
C THR A 127 7.49 0.86 4.42
N LEU A 128 8.77 1.06 4.74
CA LEU A 128 9.45 2.34 4.51
C LEU A 128 9.53 2.67 3.02
N TYR A 129 9.89 1.69 2.20
CA TYR A 129 9.92 1.85 0.76
C TYR A 129 8.53 2.21 0.19
N ASP A 130 7.47 1.54 0.67
CA ASP A 130 6.10 1.83 0.26
C ASP A 130 5.67 3.24 0.69
N ILE A 131 6.13 3.74 1.84
CA ILE A 131 5.92 5.12 2.27
C ILE A 131 6.63 6.08 1.31
N LEU A 132 7.92 5.91 1.09
CA LEU A 132 8.74 6.81 0.27
C LEU A 132 8.31 6.86 -1.21
N THR A 133 7.63 5.84 -1.73
CA THR A 133 7.18 5.78 -3.13
C THR A 133 5.71 6.10 -3.35
N ARG A 134 4.98 6.38 -2.29
CA ARG A 134 3.53 6.58 -2.36
C ARG A 134 3.17 8.02 -2.68
N LYS A 135 2.66 8.26 -3.90
CA LYS A 135 2.24 9.59 -4.38
C LYS A 135 1.04 10.19 -3.62
N GLU A 136 0.34 9.40 -2.80
CA GLU A 136 -0.73 9.90 -1.93
C GLU A 136 -0.21 10.93 -0.91
N TYR A 137 1.08 10.91 -0.55
CA TYR A 137 1.65 11.92 0.34
C TYR A 137 1.81 13.31 -0.27
N LEU A 138 1.68 13.42 -1.61
CA LEU A 138 1.57 14.69 -2.34
C LEU A 138 0.13 15.25 -2.41
N GLY A 139 -0.81 14.62 -1.69
CA GLY A 139 -2.22 15.03 -1.75
C GLY A 139 -2.99 14.44 -2.93
N HIS A 140 -2.44 13.46 -3.64
CA HIS A 140 -3.06 12.87 -4.83
C HIS A 140 -3.78 11.56 -4.50
N THR A 141 -4.89 11.28 -5.15
CA THR A 141 -5.54 9.98 -5.07
C THR A 141 -5.30 9.18 -6.34
N ILE A 142 -4.76 7.96 -6.19
CA ILE A 142 -4.55 7.02 -7.29
C ILE A 142 -5.42 5.80 -7.06
N THR A 143 -6.37 5.57 -7.95
CA THR A 143 -7.29 4.43 -7.90
C THR A 143 -7.04 3.45 -9.04
N GLY A 144 -7.62 2.24 -8.94
CA GLY A 144 -7.46 1.25 -10.00
C GLY A 144 -6.06 0.62 -10.09
N LYS A 145 -5.23 0.68 -9.04
CA LYS A 145 -3.85 0.13 -9.05
C LYS A 145 -3.79 -1.37 -9.34
N THR A 146 -4.81 -2.13 -8.95
CA THR A 146 -4.84 -3.59 -9.08
C THR A 146 -6.20 -4.10 -9.51
N TYR A 147 -6.22 -5.28 -10.16
CA TYR A 147 -7.44 -5.99 -10.53
C TYR A 147 -7.33 -7.49 -10.30
N LYS A 148 -8.47 -8.16 -10.14
CA LYS A 148 -8.57 -9.63 -10.13
C LYS A 148 -9.07 -10.11 -11.50
N VAL A 149 -8.38 -11.08 -12.09
CA VAL A 149 -8.71 -11.66 -13.39
C VAL A 149 -10.08 -12.36 -13.36
N SER A 150 -10.33 -13.12 -12.30
CA SER A 150 -11.54 -13.92 -12.13
C SER A 150 -12.00 -13.90 -10.67
N TYR A 151 -13.30 -14.16 -10.44
CA TYR A 151 -13.84 -14.36 -9.10
C TYR A 151 -13.28 -15.62 -8.42
N LYS A 152 -12.91 -16.65 -9.21
CA LYS A 152 -12.26 -17.87 -8.72
C LYS A 152 -10.78 -17.68 -8.35
N SER A 153 -10.13 -16.64 -8.87
CA SER A 153 -8.71 -16.40 -8.65
C SER A 153 -8.46 -15.58 -7.38
N LYS A 154 -7.60 -16.10 -6.51
CA LYS A 154 -7.08 -15.34 -5.36
C LYS A 154 -5.99 -14.34 -5.78
N LYS A 155 -5.37 -14.53 -6.96
CA LYS A 155 -4.26 -13.70 -7.44
C LYS A 155 -4.75 -12.33 -7.92
N THR A 156 -4.08 -11.30 -7.46
CA THR A 156 -4.28 -9.91 -7.88
C THR A 156 -3.15 -9.51 -8.82
N LYS A 157 -3.48 -8.88 -9.94
CA LYS A 157 -2.50 -8.32 -10.90
C LYS A 157 -2.46 -6.81 -10.79
N LYS A 158 -1.29 -6.23 -11.05
CA LYS A 158 -1.13 -4.77 -11.16
C LYS A 158 -1.72 -4.27 -12.46
N ASN A 159 -2.46 -3.17 -12.42
CA ASN A 159 -2.87 -2.46 -13.63
C ASN A 159 -1.69 -1.67 -14.18
N PRO A 160 -1.51 -1.65 -15.52
CA PRO A 160 -0.62 -0.70 -16.18
C PRO A 160 -0.97 0.74 -15.76
N GLU A 161 -0.01 1.64 -15.82
CA GLU A 161 -0.22 3.03 -15.35
C GLU A 161 -1.33 3.74 -16.13
N GLU A 162 -1.43 3.48 -17.42
CA GLU A 162 -2.47 4.01 -18.32
C GLU A 162 -3.90 3.65 -17.90
N LYS A 163 -4.08 2.54 -17.17
CA LYS A 163 -5.39 2.07 -16.69
C LYS A 163 -5.68 2.47 -15.25
N ARG A 164 -4.80 3.28 -14.64
CA ARG A 164 -5.00 3.85 -13.31
C ARG A 164 -5.66 5.22 -13.44
N TYR A 165 -6.51 5.55 -12.50
CA TYR A 165 -7.11 6.88 -12.43
C TYR A 165 -6.31 7.73 -11.44
N PHE A 166 -5.88 8.90 -11.88
CA PHE A 166 -5.10 9.85 -11.11
C PHE A 166 -5.94 11.11 -10.87
N PHE A 167 -6.07 11.51 -9.62
CA PHE A 167 -6.79 12.69 -9.19
C PHE A 167 -5.86 13.56 -8.35
N PRO A 168 -5.44 14.74 -8.85
CA PRO A 168 -4.56 15.62 -8.13
C PRO A 168 -5.31 16.38 -7.02
N ASN A 169 -4.59 16.75 -5.96
CA ASN A 169 -5.03 17.67 -4.91
C ASN A 169 -6.39 17.30 -4.26
N THR A 170 -6.57 16.03 -3.94
CA THR A 170 -7.80 15.52 -3.31
C THR A 170 -7.81 15.63 -1.80
N HIS A 171 -6.65 15.86 -1.19
CA HIS A 171 -6.47 15.99 0.26
C HIS A 171 -5.19 16.79 0.57
N GLU A 172 -5.03 17.19 1.82
CA GLU A 172 -3.86 17.95 2.26
C GLU A 172 -2.57 17.13 2.10
N PRO A 173 -1.52 17.66 1.41
CA PRO A 173 -0.24 16.98 1.26
C PRO A 173 0.52 16.96 2.59
N LEU A 174 1.21 15.86 2.89
CA LEU A 174 2.17 15.78 4.01
C LEU A 174 3.57 16.16 3.58
N ILE A 175 3.89 15.97 2.31
CA ILE A 175 5.22 16.15 1.73
C ILE A 175 5.07 17.06 0.50
N ASP A 176 6.00 17.98 0.32
CA ASP A 176 6.12 18.80 -0.87
C ASP A 176 6.69 18.00 -2.05
N GLU A 177 6.46 18.48 -3.26
CA GLU A 177 6.86 17.81 -4.50
C GLU A 177 8.38 17.71 -4.61
N GLU A 178 9.13 18.76 -4.21
CA GLU A 178 10.58 18.78 -4.23
C GLU A 178 11.19 17.68 -3.36
N THR A 179 10.76 17.57 -2.10
CA THR A 179 11.22 16.52 -1.17
C THR A 179 10.88 15.13 -1.70
N PHE A 180 9.70 14.96 -2.29
CA PHE A 180 9.30 13.69 -2.88
C PHE A 180 10.18 13.32 -4.07
N GLU A 181 10.44 14.25 -5.00
CA GLU A 181 11.30 14.01 -6.15
C GLU A 181 12.74 13.67 -5.75
N LEU A 182 13.30 14.38 -4.76
CA LEU A 182 14.62 14.06 -4.23
C LEU A 182 14.67 12.63 -3.67
N ALA A 183 13.64 12.22 -2.94
CA ALA A 183 13.53 10.85 -2.46
C ALA A 183 13.46 9.83 -3.63
N GLN A 184 12.69 10.11 -4.70
CA GLN A 184 12.63 9.24 -5.88
C GLN A 184 13.96 9.15 -6.61
N LYS A 185 14.65 10.28 -6.83
CA LYS A 185 15.98 10.30 -7.44
C LYS A 185 16.96 9.44 -6.65
N ARG A 186 16.97 9.57 -5.32
CA ARG A 186 17.82 8.73 -4.47
C ARG A 186 17.46 7.24 -4.52
N ILE A 187 16.17 6.89 -4.62
CA ILE A 187 15.74 5.49 -4.78
C ILE A 187 16.26 4.93 -6.10
N ALA A 188 16.19 5.70 -7.19
CA ALA A 188 16.63 5.29 -8.52
C ALA A 188 18.15 5.09 -8.60
N THR A 189 18.92 5.93 -7.90
CA THR A 189 20.39 5.89 -7.89
C THR A 189 20.98 4.99 -6.80
N ARG A 190 20.12 4.25 -6.05
CA ARG A 190 20.58 3.41 -4.94
C ARG A 190 21.57 2.36 -5.43
N GLN A 191 22.78 2.44 -4.92
CA GLN A 191 23.83 1.44 -5.14
C GLN A 191 23.41 0.08 -4.57
N ARG A 192 23.55 -0.98 -5.35
CA ARG A 192 23.35 -2.35 -4.86
C ARG A 192 24.66 -2.81 -4.22
N PRO A 193 24.65 -3.35 -2.98
CA PRO A 193 25.85 -3.98 -2.43
C PRO A 193 26.27 -5.15 -3.33
N THR A 194 27.54 -5.22 -3.67
CA THR A 194 28.12 -6.37 -4.36
C THR A 194 28.19 -7.56 -3.41
N LYS A 195 28.32 -8.79 -3.96
CA LYS A 195 28.44 -10.03 -3.15
C LYS A 195 29.64 -10.04 -2.20
N VAL A 196 30.55 -9.09 -2.32
CA VAL A 196 31.84 -9.02 -1.59
C VAL A 196 31.80 -7.96 -0.47
N ASP A 197 30.62 -7.41 -0.11
CA ASP A 197 30.45 -6.33 0.88
C ASP A 197 31.25 -5.02 0.62
N GLU A 198 32.05 -4.96 -0.44
CA GLU A 198 32.75 -3.76 -0.87
C GLU A 198 31.89 -3.03 -1.92
N ILE A 199 31.50 -1.80 -1.61
CA ILE A 199 30.82 -0.94 -2.56
C ILE A 199 31.90 -0.33 -3.44
N ASP A 200 31.93 -0.72 -4.73
CA ASP A 200 32.80 -0.09 -5.71
C ASP A 200 32.47 1.42 -5.81
N LEU A 201 33.52 2.26 -5.85
CA LEU A 201 33.40 3.72 -5.92
C LEU A 201 32.51 4.20 -7.10
N PHE A 202 32.44 3.42 -8.15
CA PHE A 202 31.65 3.73 -9.35
C PHE A 202 30.30 3.00 -9.41
N SER A 203 29.91 2.25 -8.38
CA SER A 203 28.65 1.51 -8.35
C SER A 203 27.48 2.48 -8.35
N GLY A 204 26.64 2.42 -9.39
CA GLY A 204 25.50 3.29 -9.60
C GLY A 204 25.80 4.66 -10.21
N LEU A 205 27.06 4.90 -10.61
CA LEU A 205 27.48 6.11 -11.31
C LEU A 205 27.76 5.88 -12.80
N LEU A 206 27.85 4.61 -13.23
CA LEU A 206 28.09 4.25 -14.62
C LEU A 206 26.78 4.01 -15.34
N PHE A 207 26.57 4.74 -16.42
CA PHE A 207 25.41 4.62 -17.29
C PHE A 207 25.88 4.26 -18.69
N CYS A 208 25.10 3.42 -19.39
CA CYS A 208 25.37 3.12 -20.78
C CYS A 208 25.17 4.40 -21.65
N GLY A 209 26.12 4.68 -22.55
CA GLY A 209 26.01 5.85 -23.44
C GLY A 209 24.86 5.78 -24.44
N ASP A 210 24.35 4.57 -24.70
CA ASP A 210 23.30 4.35 -25.72
C ASP A 210 21.90 4.17 -25.10
N CYS A 211 21.79 3.67 -23.85
CA CYS A 211 20.48 3.37 -23.23
C CYS A 211 20.27 4.00 -21.84
N GLY A 212 21.22 4.73 -21.30
CA GLY A 212 21.17 5.37 -19.98
C GLY A 212 21.47 4.45 -18.81
#